data_3cff8797dcebd0090e6e92d836f457d7
#
_entry.id   3cff8797dcebd0090e6e92d836f457d7
#
_cell.length_a   1.000
_cell.length_b   1.000
_cell.length_c   1.000
_cell.angle_alpha   90.00
_cell.angle_beta   90.00
_cell.angle_gamma   90.00
#
_symmetry.space_group_name_H-M   'P 1'
#
loop_
_entity.id
_entity.type
_entity.pdbx_description
1 polymer ?
#
loop_
_entity_poly.entity_id
_entity_poly.type
_entity_poly.pdbx_seq_one_letter_code
_entity_poly.pdbx_strand_id
1 'polypeptide(L)'
;MKVLCFGSLNIDYTYKVPHFVKKGETLASERLQVFGGGKGLNQSVALAKAGTEVYHAGSIGQDGMFLLDMLKDAGANTDFVKILDTVRTGNAIIQNDKSGDKC
;
A
#
# COMPACT_ATOMS: atom_id res chain seq x y z
N MET A 1 -19.47 16.36 -7.93
CA MET A 1 -19.32 16.07 -6.49
C MET A 1 -17.86 15.86 -6.17
N LYS A 2 -17.38 16.49 -5.12
CA LYS A 2 -16.01 16.31 -4.63
C LYS A 2 -16.02 15.39 -3.41
N VAL A 3 -15.10 14.44 -3.36
CA VAL A 3 -14.98 13.50 -2.25
C VAL A 3 -13.58 13.64 -1.64
N LEU A 4 -13.53 13.77 -0.33
CA LEU A 4 -12.28 13.71 0.43
C LEU A 4 -12.16 12.33 1.07
N CYS A 5 -11.17 11.58 0.66
CA CYS A 5 -10.80 10.32 1.30
C CYS A 5 -9.68 10.58 2.29
N PHE A 6 -9.93 10.32 3.56
CA PHE A 6 -8.90 10.40 4.59
C PHE A 6 -8.62 8.99 5.08
N GLY A 7 -7.49 8.43 4.69
CA GLY A 7 -7.24 7.04 5.05
C GLY A 7 -5.82 6.57 4.75
N SER A 8 -5.56 5.35 5.15
CA SER A 8 -4.23 4.76 5.13
C SER A 8 -3.68 4.54 3.73
N LEU A 9 -2.40 4.83 3.60
CA LEU A 9 -1.56 4.54 2.44
C LEU A 9 -0.45 3.63 2.94
N ASN A 10 -0.47 2.37 2.54
CA ASN A 10 0.44 1.36 3.06
C ASN A 10 1.22 0.69 1.95
N ILE A 11 2.38 0.16 2.30
CA ILE A 11 3.18 -0.68 1.43
C ILE A 11 3.00 -2.13 1.87
N ASP A 12 2.59 -3.00 0.96
CA ASP A 12 2.47 -4.42 1.23
C ASP A 12 3.71 -5.14 0.68
N TYR A 13 4.52 -5.67 1.58
CA TYR A 13 5.67 -6.51 1.23
C TYR A 13 5.23 -7.97 1.27
N THR A 14 5.06 -8.57 0.11
CA THR A 14 4.60 -9.95 -0.02
C THR A 14 5.78 -10.87 -0.31
N TYR A 15 6.06 -11.76 0.62
CA TYR A 15 7.14 -12.74 0.51
C TYR A 15 6.55 -14.09 0.15
N LYS A 16 7.02 -14.65 -0.94
CA LYS A 16 6.69 -16.03 -1.28
C LYS A 16 7.62 -16.95 -0.51
N VAL A 17 7.03 -17.82 0.29
CA VAL A 17 7.77 -18.75 1.17
C VAL A 17 7.26 -20.18 0.95
N PRO A 18 8.10 -21.21 1.23
CA PRO A 18 7.65 -22.60 1.10
C PRO A 18 6.60 -22.98 2.15
N HIS A 19 6.68 -22.37 3.32
CA HIS A 19 5.69 -22.50 4.39
C HIS A 19 5.78 -21.24 5.26
N PHE A 20 4.79 -21.02 6.12
CA PHE A 20 4.82 -19.89 7.05
C PHE A 20 5.93 -20.07 8.08
N VAL A 21 6.62 -18.99 8.38
CA VAL A 21 7.71 -18.96 9.37
C VAL A 21 7.16 -19.38 10.74
N LYS A 22 7.87 -20.31 11.39
CA LYS A 22 7.56 -20.78 12.74
C LYS A 22 8.42 -20.08 13.76
N LYS A 23 7.99 -20.11 15.02
CA LYS A 23 8.76 -19.53 16.12
C LYS A 23 10.18 -20.09 16.15
N GLY A 24 11.16 -19.21 16.20
CA GLY A 24 12.58 -19.57 16.24
C GLY A 24 13.17 -19.99 14.90
N GLU A 25 12.41 -19.96 13.83
CA GLU A 25 12.86 -20.30 12.50
C GLU A 25 13.34 -19.09 11.73
N THR A 26 14.41 -19.25 10.94
CA THR A 26 14.82 -18.27 9.92
C THR A 26 14.58 -18.91 8.56
N LEU A 27 13.82 -18.24 7.73
CA LEU A 27 13.40 -18.76 6.44
C LEU A 27 13.74 -17.77 5.32
N ALA A 28 14.43 -18.27 4.29
CA ALA A 28 14.68 -17.47 3.09
C ALA A 28 13.44 -17.46 2.22
N SER A 29 13.04 -16.26 1.75
CA SER A 29 11.94 -16.16 0.81
C SER A 29 12.40 -16.51 -0.60
N GLU A 30 11.49 -17.06 -1.38
CA GLU A 30 11.73 -17.35 -2.80
C GLU A 30 11.57 -16.09 -3.65
N ARG A 31 10.71 -15.18 -3.25
CA ARG A 31 10.35 -13.99 -4.01
C ARG A 31 9.78 -12.91 -3.11
N LEU A 32 10.15 -11.67 -3.40
CA LEU A 32 9.54 -10.49 -2.78
C LEU A 32 8.79 -9.70 -3.84
N GLN A 33 7.54 -9.35 -3.55
CA GLN A 33 6.77 -8.41 -4.35
C GLN A 33 6.29 -7.27 -3.46
N VAL A 34 6.30 -6.06 -4.01
CA VAL A 34 5.91 -4.85 -3.29
C VAL A 34 4.66 -4.28 -3.95
N PHE A 35 3.61 -4.11 -3.18
CA PHE A 35 2.34 -3.58 -3.65
C PHE A 35 1.90 -2.39 -2.82
N GLY A 36 1.13 -1.50 -3.45
CA GLY A 36 0.39 -0.49 -2.72
C GLY A 36 -0.81 -1.13 -2.04
N GLY A 37 -1.09 -0.72 -0.81
CA GLY A 37 -2.21 -1.23 -0.04
C GLY A 37 -2.80 -0.17 0.88
N GLY A 38 -3.68 -0.62 1.75
CA GLY A 38 -4.43 0.24 2.64
C GLY A 38 -5.81 0.56 2.10
N LYS A 39 -6.78 0.61 3.00
CA LYS A 39 -8.17 0.87 2.63
C LYS A 39 -8.34 2.25 1.99
N GLY A 40 -7.62 3.24 2.51
CA GLY A 40 -7.67 4.60 1.96
C GLY A 40 -7.19 4.67 0.54
N LEU A 41 -6.05 4.05 0.24
CA LEU A 41 -5.53 3.98 -1.12
C LEU A 41 -6.53 3.32 -2.07
N ASN A 42 -7.03 2.16 -1.68
CA ASN A 42 -7.93 1.38 -2.52
C ASN A 42 -9.24 2.12 -2.81
N GLN A 43 -9.80 2.80 -1.81
CA GLN A 43 -11.00 3.61 -2.00
C GLN A 43 -10.77 4.77 -2.96
N SER A 44 -9.70 5.52 -2.77
CA SER A 44 -9.40 6.68 -3.62
C SER A 44 -9.15 6.27 -5.07
N VAL A 45 -8.41 5.19 -5.28
CA VAL A 45 -8.15 4.68 -6.63
C VAL A 45 -9.44 4.24 -7.30
N ALA A 46 -10.29 3.50 -6.60
CA ALA A 46 -11.56 3.02 -7.14
C ALA A 46 -12.49 4.18 -7.51
N LEU A 47 -12.63 5.16 -6.61
CA LEU A 47 -13.49 6.33 -6.85
C LEU A 47 -12.98 7.18 -8.01
N ALA A 48 -11.67 7.41 -8.07
CA ALA A 48 -11.07 8.20 -9.14
C ALA A 48 -11.25 7.53 -10.49
N LYS A 49 -11.05 6.22 -10.58
CA LYS A 49 -11.26 5.45 -11.81
C LYS A 49 -12.71 5.44 -12.25
N ALA A 50 -13.63 5.56 -11.30
CA ALA A 50 -15.07 5.65 -11.61
C ALA A 50 -15.49 7.06 -12.05
N GLY A 51 -14.56 8.01 -12.16
CA GLY A 51 -14.83 9.37 -12.61
C GLY A 51 -15.19 10.37 -11.52
N THR A 52 -15.10 9.98 -10.24
CA THR A 52 -15.35 10.88 -9.12
C THR A 52 -14.15 11.81 -8.92
N GLU A 53 -14.42 13.07 -8.60
CA GLU A 53 -13.37 14.02 -8.22
C GLU A 53 -12.93 13.74 -6.78
N VAL A 54 -11.81 13.04 -6.63
CA VAL A 54 -11.31 12.55 -5.35
C VAL A 54 -10.09 13.34 -4.91
N TYR A 55 -10.11 13.79 -3.66
CA TYR A 55 -8.95 14.33 -2.94
C TYR A 55 -8.56 13.32 -1.87
N HIS A 56 -7.31 12.90 -1.87
CA HIS A 56 -6.82 12.00 -0.83
C HIS A 56 -6.01 12.77 0.19
N ALA A 57 -6.30 12.56 1.47
CA ALA A 57 -5.51 13.10 2.57
C ALA A 57 -4.90 11.94 3.36
N GLY A 58 -3.63 12.02 3.63
CA GLY A 58 -2.88 11.00 4.35
C GLY A 58 -1.42 11.37 4.43
N SER A 59 -0.59 10.41 4.83
CA SER A 59 0.84 10.62 4.98
C SER A 59 1.62 9.41 4.47
N ILE A 60 2.76 9.69 3.86
CA ILE A 60 3.71 8.66 3.42
C ILE A 60 5.12 9.09 3.83
N GLY A 61 6.03 8.11 3.93
CA GLY A 61 7.45 8.39 3.97
C GLY A 61 8.04 8.43 2.57
N GLN A 62 9.34 8.66 2.46
CA GLN A 62 10.03 8.67 1.17
C GLN A 62 9.93 7.32 0.45
N ASP A 63 9.87 6.23 1.19
CA ASP A 63 9.72 4.89 0.65
C ASP A 63 8.34 4.64 -0.01
N GLY A 64 7.37 5.50 0.24
CA GLY A 64 6.00 5.38 -0.27
C GLY A 64 5.68 6.26 -1.46
N MET A 65 6.67 6.87 -2.11
CA MET A 65 6.42 7.78 -3.25
C MET A 65 5.65 7.11 -4.39
N PHE A 66 5.81 5.81 -4.59
CA PHE A 66 5.06 5.09 -5.61
C PHE A 66 3.55 5.06 -5.33
N LEU A 67 3.14 5.16 -4.07
CA LEU A 67 1.72 5.26 -3.70
C LEU A 67 1.12 6.57 -4.18
N LEU A 68 1.91 7.64 -4.10
CA LEU A 68 1.51 8.95 -4.63
C LEU A 68 1.29 8.86 -6.15
N ASP A 69 2.21 8.19 -6.85
CA ASP A 69 2.09 7.98 -8.28
C ASP A 69 0.85 7.15 -8.64
N MET A 70 0.53 6.14 -7.85
CA MET A 70 -0.68 5.34 -8.05
C MET A 70 -1.95 6.20 -7.95
N LEU A 71 -2.01 7.10 -6.96
CA LEU A 71 -3.13 8.02 -6.80
C LEU A 71 -3.25 8.96 -8.00
N LYS A 72 -2.15 9.55 -8.41
CA LYS A 72 -2.11 10.47 -9.55
C LYS A 72 -2.52 9.78 -10.85
N ASP A 73 -2.00 8.58 -11.09
CA ASP A 73 -2.31 7.81 -12.28
C ASP A 73 -3.79 7.43 -12.36
N ALA A 74 -4.42 7.21 -11.22
CA ALA A 74 -5.86 6.95 -11.16
C ALA A 74 -6.71 8.22 -11.34
N GLY A 75 -6.12 9.39 -11.22
CA GLY A 75 -6.81 10.67 -11.34
C GLY A 75 -7.17 11.34 -10.01
N ALA A 76 -6.68 10.82 -8.89
CA ALA A 76 -6.93 11.44 -7.59
C ALA A 76 -6.02 12.66 -7.37
N ASN A 77 -6.54 13.66 -6.66
CA ASN A 77 -5.75 14.81 -6.24
C ASN A 77 -4.97 14.48 -4.97
N THR A 78 -3.68 14.76 -4.99
CA THR A 78 -2.75 14.41 -3.92
C THR A 78 -2.22 15.61 -3.13
N ASP A 79 -2.84 16.78 -3.27
CA ASP A 79 -2.37 18.00 -2.61
C ASP A 79 -2.35 17.90 -1.09
N PHE A 80 -3.19 17.03 -0.52
CA PHE A 80 -3.29 16.84 0.93
C PHE A 80 -2.53 15.63 1.44
N VAL A 81 -1.74 14.98 0.61
CA VAL A 81 -0.86 13.89 1.04
C VAL A 81 0.46 14.50 1.51
N LYS A 82 0.81 14.24 2.76
CA LYS A 82 2.07 14.73 3.34
C LYS A 82 3.17 13.71 3.12
N ILE A 83 4.35 14.21 2.77
CA ILE A 83 5.56 13.40 2.66
C ILE A 83 6.43 13.71 3.87
N LEU A 84 6.67 12.68 4.70
CA LEU A 84 7.41 12.82 5.95
C LEU A 84 8.82 12.25 5.75
N ASP A 85 9.85 13.09 5.93
CA ASP A 85 11.22 12.72 5.60
C ASP A 85 11.83 11.71 6.57
N THR A 86 11.35 11.67 7.82
CA THR A 86 11.97 10.88 8.89
C THR A 86 11.15 9.67 9.31
N VAL A 87 10.05 9.39 8.63
CA VAL A 87 9.12 8.33 8.99
C VAL A 87 8.93 7.40 7.82
N ARG A 88 8.93 6.09 8.08
CA ARG A 88 8.58 5.10 7.06
C ARG A 88 7.08 5.10 6.82
N THR A 89 6.69 4.83 5.59
CA THR A 89 5.30 4.57 5.26
C THR A 89 4.79 3.35 6.04
N GLY A 90 3.55 3.40 6.48
CA GLY A 90 2.91 2.23 7.07
C GLY A 90 3.05 1.03 6.14
N ASN A 91 3.30 -0.14 6.70
CA ASN A 91 3.55 -1.31 5.89
C ASN A 91 2.99 -2.57 6.53
N ALA A 92 2.76 -3.56 5.68
CA ALA A 92 2.38 -4.91 6.08
C ALA A 92 3.38 -5.89 5.48
N ILE A 93 3.73 -6.90 6.25
CA ILE A 93 4.56 -8.01 5.79
C ILE A 93 3.66 -9.22 5.64
N ILE A 94 3.55 -9.72 4.42
CA ILE A 94 2.64 -10.80 4.05
C ILE A 94 3.46 -12.00 3.59
N GLN A 95 3.17 -13.16 4.16
CA GLN A 95 3.71 -14.44 3.72
C GLN A 95 2.68 -15.12 2.83
N ASN A 96 3.14 -15.60 1.68
CA ASN A 96 2.31 -16.31 0.71
C ASN A 96 2.97 -17.67 0.47
N ASP A 97 2.32 -18.76 0.89
CA ASP A 97 2.89 -20.09 0.77
C ASP A 97 2.58 -20.72 -0.60
N LYS A 98 3.05 -21.96 -0.80
CA LYS A 98 2.88 -22.67 -2.07
C LYS A 98 1.42 -22.93 -2.45
N SER A 99 0.53 -23.02 -1.47
CA SER A 99 -0.90 -23.25 -1.71
C SER A 99 -1.66 -21.96 -1.99
N GLY A 100 -0.99 -20.81 -1.89
CA GLY A 100 -1.61 -19.50 -2.07
C GLY A 100 -2.22 -18.91 -0.80
N ASP A 101 -2.04 -19.58 0.34
CA ASP A 101 -2.48 -19.06 1.64
C ASP A 101 -1.61 -17.85 2.03
N LYS A 102 -2.23 -16.90 2.71
CA LYS A 102 -1.56 -15.67 3.18
C LYS A 102 -1.58 -15.59 4.70
N CYS A 103 -0.53 -15.02 5.22
CA CYS A 103 -0.41 -14.76 6.65
C CYS A 103 0.15 -13.36 6.89
#